data_9909aac58c025c56c89bc50e164f1d8d
#
_entry.id   9909aac58c025c56c89bc50e164f1d8d
#
_cell.length_a   1.000
_cell.length_b   1.000
_cell.length_c   1.000
_cell.angle_alpha   90.00
_cell.angle_beta   90.00
_cell.angle_gamma   90.00
#
_symmetry.space_group_name_H-M   'P 1'
#
loop_
_entity.id
_entity.type
_entity.pdbx_description
1 polymer ?
#
loop_
_entity_poly.entity_id
_entity_poly.type
_entity_poly.pdbx_seq_one_letter_code
_entity_poly.pdbx_strand_id
1 'polypeptide(L)'
;MTAFTQNLTRKTAAAALQDDARVAHVLEFLRANASATTDEQVRITEIAAPPFHEAARAAYMKKLLSAAGLRVEIDATGNVIGEYAGASQDIVMLAAHLDTVFPAGTNVTVKREGGRLLAPGISDNGTGLAALLAVARALREVKIKTSNTIFFVADVGEEGEGNLRGMRSLVDAYKKRLKYVIALDGSATEYVTTAALASRRVEIAVTGPGGHSWSDFGLPNPIHALGRGIARFVAAHVPESPRTSFNIGEIEGGTSVNSIPSRALMKVDLRSESEAELSKLEAFLRDSVQSGIDEEMAAARDRGMAGGSSTLDLRVSVLGVRPAGELPESSPLLAALLAADTRLGNRSRRERSSTDANVPLSAGIQAISLGAGGRSGGAHTIEEWYDPTNRDLGLQRVALTLLAVAGLEP
;
A
#
# COMPACT_ATOMS: atom_id res chain seq x y z
N MET A 1 4.25 -19.86 30.24
CA MET A 1 3.49 -18.69 30.73
C MET A 1 2.06 -18.82 30.23
N THR A 2 1.08 -18.88 31.13
CA THR A 2 -0.32 -19.12 30.77
C THR A 2 -0.97 -17.86 30.17
N ALA A 3 -1.98 -18.02 29.30
CA ALA A 3 -2.72 -16.92 28.66
C ALA A 3 -3.27 -15.87 29.65
N PHE A 4 -3.47 -16.27 30.90
CA PHE A 4 -3.90 -15.39 31.99
C PHE A 4 -2.82 -14.40 32.43
N THR A 5 -1.55 -14.83 32.51
CA THR A 5 -0.42 -13.96 32.85
C THR A 5 -0.12 -12.94 31.73
N GLN A 6 -0.30 -13.36 30.46
CA GLN A 6 -0.16 -12.46 29.31
C GLN A 6 -1.27 -11.39 29.26
N ASN A 7 -2.50 -11.71 29.66
CA ASN A 7 -3.60 -10.74 29.70
C ASN A 7 -3.48 -9.72 30.84
N LEU A 8 -2.93 -10.12 31.98
CA LEU A 8 -2.62 -9.17 33.08
C LEU A 8 -1.47 -8.19 32.69
N THR A 9 -0.42 -8.70 32.04
CA THR A 9 0.69 -7.85 31.57
C THR A 9 0.25 -6.86 30.47
N ARG A 10 -0.76 -7.25 29.65
CA ARG A 10 -1.35 -6.42 28.59
C ARG A 10 -2.20 -5.28 29.12
N LYS A 11 -2.99 -5.50 30.17
CA LYS A 11 -3.76 -4.44 30.84
C LYS A 11 -2.84 -3.44 31.55
N THR A 12 -1.68 -3.87 32.01
CA THR A 12 -0.72 -3.01 32.72
C THR A 12 0.08 -2.07 31.79
N ALA A 13 0.45 -2.47 30.57
CA ALA A 13 1.20 -1.60 29.66
C ALA A 13 0.35 -0.43 29.13
N ALA A 14 -0.89 -0.70 28.69
CA ALA A 14 -1.80 0.35 28.24
C ALA A 14 -2.29 1.26 29.39
N ALA A 15 -2.44 0.70 30.60
CA ALA A 15 -2.79 1.46 31.81
C ALA A 15 -1.62 2.34 32.28
N ALA A 16 -0.37 1.85 32.19
CA ALA A 16 0.82 2.62 32.56
C ALA A 16 1.00 3.89 31.70
N LEU A 17 0.53 3.88 30.43
CA LEU A 17 0.55 5.07 29.58
C LEU A 17 -0.49 6.11 30.00
N GLN A 18 -1.56 5.72 30.70
CA GLN A 18 -2.65 6.63 31.02
C GLN A 18 -2.23 7.75 31.98
N ASP A 19 -1.35 7.44 32.92
CA ASP A 19 -0.94 8.34 34.01
C ASP A 19 0.49 8.88 33.86
N ASP A 20 1.22 8.51 32.79
CA ASP A 20 2.58 8.98 32.56
C ASP A 20 2.60 10.43 32.07
N ALA A 21 3.15 11.32 32.88
CA ALA A 21 3.25 12.74 32.56
C ALA A 21 4.00 13.02 31.25
N ARG A 22 5.00 12.19 30.91
CA ARG A 22 5.75 12.30 29.65
C ARG A 22 4.83 12.04 28.44
N VAL A 23 3.95 11.04 28.54
CA VAL A 23 2.94 10.78 27.51
C VAL A 23 1.96 11.96 27.38
N ALA A 24 1.51 12.52 28.49
CA ALA A 24 0.65 13.71 28.44
C ALA A 24 1.33 14.89 27.74
N HIS A 25 2.63 15.11 27.96
CA HIS A 25 3.42 16.14 27.26
C HIS A 25 3.56 15.85 25.75
N VAL A 26 3.74 14.59 25.35
CA VAL A 26 3.75 14.21 23.92
C VAL A 26 2.41 14.55 23.26
N LEU A 27 1.29 14.20 23.89
CA LEU A 27 -0.04 14.49 23.35
C LEU A 27 -0.31 16.00 23.24
N GLU A 28 0.10 16.76 24.27
CA GLU A 28 -0.02 18.22 24.25
C GLU A 28 0.85 18.85 23.16
N PHE A 29 2.11 18.40 23.00
CA PHE A 29 2.97 18.86 21.92
C PHE A 29 2.33 18.62 20.55
N LEU A 30 1.78 17.43 20.29
CA LEU A 30 1.13 17.10 19.05
C LEU A 30 -0.09 17.96 18.78
N ARG A 31 -0.92 18.21 19.81
CA ARG A 31 -2.08 19.09 19.72
C ARG A 31 -1.67 20.53 19.41
N ALA A 32 -0.72 21.08 20.15
CA ALA A 32 -0.23 22.44 19.97
C ALA A 32 0.40 22.67 18.58
N ASN A 33 1.02 21.64 18.00
CA ASN A 33 1.71 21.72 16.71
C ASN A 33 0.90 21.15 15.52
N ALA A 34 -0.39 20.89 15.67
CA ALA A 34 -1.23 20.32 14.61
C ALA A 34 -1.27 21.22 13.36
N SER A 35 -1.34 22.55 13.53
CA SER A 35 -1.29 23.50 12.42
C SER A 35 0.08 23.48 11.70
N ALA A 36 1.17 23.52 12.45
CA ALA A 36 2.52 23.44 11.88
C ALA A 36 2.75 22.11 11.12
N THR A 37 2.15 21.02 11.61
CA THR A 37 2.16 19.72 10.91
C THR A 37 1.39 19.80 9.58
N THR A 38 0.30 20.56 9.53
CA THR A 38 -0.46 20.80 8.29
C THR A 38 0.34 21.62 7.28
N ASP A 39 1.08 22.62 7.73
CA ASP A 39 1.96 23.40 6.86
C ASP A 39 3.15 22.55 6.34
N GLU A 40 3.66 21.63 7.13
CA GLU A 40 4.68 20.70 6.67
C GLU A 40 4.13 19.70 5.64
N GLN A 41 2.90 19.21 5.83
CA GLN A 41 2.21 18.38 4.83
C GLN A 41 2.14 19.07 3.46
N VAL A 42 1.81 20.37 3.43
CA VAL A 42 1.80 21.16 2.19
C VAL A 42 3.18 21.12 1.52
N ARG A 43 4.25 21.40 2.28
CA ARG A 43 5.62 21.40 1.75
C ARG A 43 6.06 20.03 1.23
N ILE A 44 5.67 18.95 1.90
CA ILE A 44 5.95 17.57 1.47
C ILE A 44 5.19 17.26 0.18
N THR A 45 3.89 17.61 0.13
CA THR A 45 3.04 17.32 -1.04
C THR A 45 3.52 18.04 -2.30
N GLU A 46 3.97 19.29 -2.19
CA GLU A 46 4.48 20.08 -3.32
C GLU A 46 5.78 19.57 -3.93
N ILE A 47 6.39 18.54 -3.34
CA ILE A 47 7.50 17.79 -3.94
C ILE A 47 6.91 16.57 -4.65
N ALA A 48 6.79 16.61 -5.97
CA ALA A 48 6.25 15.49 -6.74
C ALA A 48 7.07 14.19 -6.51
N ALA A 49 6.37 13.08 -6.33
CA ALA A 49 6.98 11.77 -6.11
C ALA A 49 6.18 10.66 -6.85
N PRO A 50 6.23 10.63 -8.20
CA PRO A 50 5.66 9.51 -8.94
C PRO A 50 6.35 8.20 -8.57
N PRO A 51 5.74 7.04 -8.79
CA PRO A 51 6.39 5.76 -8.58
C PRO A 51 7.74 5.70 -9.31
N PHE A 52 8.77 5.18 -8.63
CA PHE A 52 10.18 5.12 -9.08
C PHE A 52 10.91 6.46 -9.19
N HIS A 53 10.28 7.59 -8.85
CA HIS A 53 10.86 8.93 -8.88
C HIS A 53 10.73 9.68 -7.54
N GLU A 54 10.79 8.95 -6.43
CA GLU A 54 10.58 9.46 -5.06
C GLU A 54 11.81 10.21 -4.49
N ALA A 55 12.96 10.17 -5.17
CA ALA A 55 14.25 10.61 -4.63
C ALA A 55 14.24 12.05 -4.06
N ALA A 56 13.54 12.99 -4.69
CA ALA A 56 13.48 14.38 -4.23
C ALA A 56 12.73 14.49 -2.89
N ARG A 57 11.57 13.82 -2.77
CA ARG A 57 10.78 13.79 -1.53
C ARG A 57 11.52 13.01 -0.43
N ALA A 58 12.20 11.91 -0.78
CA ALA A 58 13.05 11.15 0.13
C ALA A 58 14.19 12.00 0.72
N ALA A 59 14.89 12.78 -0.12
CA ALA A 59 15.93 13.69 0.33
C ALA A 59 15.38 14.77 1.27
N TYR A 60 14.18 15.29 1.02
CA TYR A 60 13.51 16.25 1.88
C TYR A 60 13.14 15.61 3.22
N MET A 61 12.54 14.42 3.24
CA MET A 61 12.20 13.68 4.46
C MET A 61 13.45 13.33 5.28
N LYS A 62 14.54 12.91 4.63
CA LYS A 62 15.84 12.70 5.30
C LYS A 62 16.29 13.95 6.03
N LYS A 63 16.26 15.12 5.37
CA LYS A 63 16.62 16.41 6.00
C LYS A 63 15.75 16.69 7.23
N LEU A 64 14.43 16.49 7.13
CA LEU A 64 13.49 16.77 8.22
C LEU A 64 13.68 15.84 9.42
N LEU A 65 13.83 14.53 9.19
CA LEU A 65 14.06 13.55 10.25
C LEU A 65 15.43 13.74 10.90
N SER A 66 16.46 14.10 10.13
CA SER A 66 17.77 14.47 10.69
C SER A 66 17.69 15.72 11.57
N ALA A 67 16.95 16.75 11.12
CA ALA A 67 16.70 17.96 11.91
C ALA A 67 15.88 17.68 13.19
N ALA A 68 15.05 16.64 13.19
CA ALA A 68 14.38 16.13 14.39
C ALA A 68 15.33 15.33 15.31
N GLY A 69 16.62 15.23 14.99
CA GLY A 69 17.66 14.61 15.83
C GLY A 69 17.71 13.07 15.73
N LEU A 70 17.20 12.48 14.66
CA LEU A 70 17.33 11.05 14.40
C LEU A 70 18.62 10.74 13.62
N ARG A 71 19.13 9.51 13.76
CA ARG A 71 20.12 8.96 12.85
C ARG A 71 19.42 8.50 11.58
N VAL A 72 19.68 9.13 10.43
CA VAL A 72 18.90 8.92 9.21
C VAL A 72 19.78 8.43 8.07
N GLU A 73 19.33 7.38 7.40
CA GLU A 73 19.91 6.86 6.16
C GLU A 73 18.84 6.75 5.07
N ILE A 74 19.29 6.65 3.83
CA ILE A 74 18.46 6.20 2.69
C ILE A 74 19.06 4.86 2.27
N ASP A 75 18.25 3.82 2.26
CA ASP A 75 18.68 2.48 1.85
C ASP A 75 18.82 2.36 0.32
N ALA A 76 19.29 1.19 -0.15
CA ALA A 76 19.50 0.94 -1.58
C ALA A 76 18.19 0.91 -2.39
N THR A 77 17.04 0.72 -1.74
CA THR A 77 15.71 0.73 -2.37
C THR A 77 15.16 2.16 -2.52
N GLY A 78 15.65 3.08 -1.70
CA GLY A 78 15.22 4.48 -1.63
C GLY A 78 14.40 4.82 -0.37
N ASN A 79 14.22 3.90 0.56
CA ASN A 79 13.53 4.16 1.83
C ASN A 79 14.36 5.07 2.72
N VAL A 80 13.71 6.03 3.35
CA VAL A 80 14.32 6.91 4.37
C VAL A 80 14.05 6.29 5.73
N ILE A 81 15.11 5.90 6.45
CA ILE A 81 15.01 5.24 7.75
C ILE A 81 15.61 6.16 8.82
N GLY A 82 14.77 6.69 9.70
CA GLY A 82 15.16 7.47 10.86
C GLY A 82 15.11 6.59 12.12
N GLU A 83 16.27 6.33 12.72
CA GLU A 83 16.36 5.53 13.93
C GLU A 83 16.22 6.38 15.19
N TYR A 84 15.30 5.99 16.05
CA TYR A 84 15.15 6.42 17.42
C TYR A 84 15.55 5.27 18.33
N ALA A 85 16.78 5.31 18.87
CA ALA A 85 17.36 4.20 19.62
C ALA A 85 16.57 3.94 20.93
N GLY A 86 16.17 2.70 21.15
CA GLY A 86 15.61 2.18 22.37
C GLY A 86 16.65 1.37 23.18
N ALA A 87 16.22 0.82 24.32
CA ALA A 87 17.08 -0.02 25.16
C ALA A 87 17.39 -1.38 24.51
N SER A 88 16.49 -1.89 23.65
CA SER A 88 16.67 -3.14 22.92
C SER A 88 16.85 -2.92 21.42
N GLN A 89 17.33 -3.97 20.74
CA GLN A 89 17.47 -4.00 19.30
C GLN A 89 16.18 -4.43 18.57
N ASP A 90 15.13 -4.81 19.30
CA ASP A 90 13.82 -5.09 18.71
C ASP A 90 13.22 -3.81 18.12
N ILE A 91 12.56 -3.92 16.96
CA ILE A 91 12.12 -2.77 16.19
C ILE A 91 10.60 -2.66 16.19
N VAL A 92 10.11 -1.45 16.47
CA VAL A 92 8.78 -1.01 16.13
C VAL A 92 8.89 -0.01 14.99
N MET A 93 8.25 -0.28 13.87
CA MET A 93 8.29 0.56 12.68
C MET A 93 7.02 1.42 12.59
N LEU A 94 7.18 2.73 12.44
CA LEU A 94 6.15 3.65 11.99
C LEU A 94 6.52 4.06 10.57
N ALA A 95 5.69 3.71 9.59
CA ALA A 95 5.96 3.91 8.17
C ALA A 95 4.91 4.79 7.50
N ALA A 96 5.29 5.51 6.45
CA ALA A 96 4.39 6.23 5.55
C ALA A 96 5.05 6.31 4.18
N HIS A 97 4.32 5.97 3.11
CA HIS A 97 4.92 5.93 1.78
C HIS A 97 5.16 7.31 1.17
N LEU A 98 6.23 7.41 0.39
CA LEU A 98 6.66 8.64 -0.28
C LEU A 98 5.92 8.89 -1.60
N ASP A 99 5.61 7.83 -2.31
CA ASP A 99 5.06 7.91 -3.67
C ASP A 99 3.59 8.28 -3.70
N THR A 100 3.12 8.59 -4.89
CA THR A 100 1.72 8.84 -5.21
C THR A 100 1.39 8.14 -6.53
N VAL A 101 0.10 7.90 -6.81
CA VAL A 101 -0.35 7.32 -8.09
C VAL A 101 -0.15 8.22 -9.31
N PHE A 102 0.19 9.49 -9.10
CA PHE A 102 0.19 10.49 -10.16
C PHE A 102 1.47 10.44 -11.01
N PRO A 103 1.33 10.52 -12.35
CA PRO A 103 2.48 10.52 -13.26
C PRO A 103 3.34 11.78 -13.12
N ALA A 104 4.58 11.70 -13.63
CA ALA A 104 5.48 12.84 -13.70
C ALA A 104 4.83 14.00 -14.50
N GLY A 105 5.03 15.23 -14.00
CA GLY A 105 4.44 16.44 -14.60
C GLY A 105 3.06 16.80 -14.07
N THR A 106 2.45 15.98 -13.21
CA THR A 106 1.21 16.36 -12.51
C THR A 106 1.48 17.58 -11.62
N ASN A 107 0.59 18.59 -11.69
CA ASN A 107 0.69 19.75 -10.83
C ASN A 107 0.26 19.41 -9.40
N VAL A 108 1.21 19.43 -8.49
CA VAL A 108 1.03 19.14 -7.06
C VAL A 108 1.01 20.40 -6.18
N THR A 109 0.88 21.59 -6.77
CA THR A 109 0.76 22.85 -6.01
C THR A 109 -0.51 22.86 -5.20
N VAL A 110 -0.38 23.07 -3.89
CA VAL A 110 -1.51 23.02 -2.96
C VAL A 110 -2.30 24.32 -3.00
N LYS A 111 -3.60 24.20 -3.25
CA LYS A 111 -4.55 25.31 -3.13
C LYS A 111 -5.26 25.24 -1.77
N ARG A 112 -5.51 26.40 -1.18
CA ARG A 112 -6.26 26.53 0.09
C ARG A 112 -7.63 27.16 -0.21
N GLU A 113 -8.68 26.38 -0.02
CA GLU A 113 -10.07 26.82 -0.30
C GLU A 113 -11.02 26.37 0.82
N GLY A 114 -11.76 27.30 1.41
CA GLY A 114 -12.79 26.98 2.40
C GLY A 114 -12.30 26.17 3.63
N GLY A 115 -11.03 26.35 4.03
CA GLY A 115 -10.39 25.61 5.11
C GLY A 115 -9.80 24.26 4.69
N ARG A 116 -9.98 23.85 3.42
CA ARG A 116 -9.42 22.64 2.83
C ARG A 116 -8.13 22.93 2.07
N LEU A 117 -7.32 21.91 1.94
CA LEU A 117 -6.15 21.85 1.08
C LEU A 117 -6.50 20.96 -0.12
N LEU A 118 -6.25 21.42 -1.33
CA LEU A 118 -6.54 20.69 -2.56
C LEU A 118 -5.24 20.49 -3.34
N ALA A 119 -4.84 19.27 -3.52
CA ALA A 119 -3.74 18.87 -4.41
C ALA A 119 -3.69 17.34 -4.53
N PRO A 120 -3.21 16.80 -5.66
CA PRO A 120 -2.87 15.39 -5.79
C PRO A 120 -1.86 14.95 -4.74
N GLY A 121 -2.15 13.85 -4.00
CA GLY A 121 -1.28 13.32 -2.94
C GLY A 121 -1.28 14.11 -1.62
N ILE A 122 -2.23 15.06 -1.45
CA ILE A 122 -2.31 15.86 -0.22
C ILE A 122 -2.72 15.01 0.98
N SER A 123 -3.59 14.03 0.80
CA SER A 123 -3.98 13.10 1.85
C SER A 123 -3.26 11.77 1.72
N ASP A 124 -3.10 11.29 0.53
CA ASP A 124 -2.46 10.03 0.19
C ASP A 124 -1.12 10.29 -0.57
N ASN A 125 0.07 10.32 0.14
CA ASN A 125 0.20 10.12 1.59
C ASN A 125 0.93 11.29 2.28
N GLY A 126 0.67 12.54 1.82
CA GLY A 126 1.21 13.73 2.47
C GLY A 126 0.83 13.81 3.95
N THR A 127 -0.38 13.32 4.31
CA THR A 127 -0.87 13.29 5.69
C THR A 127 -0.04 12.36 6.57
N GLY A 128 0.22 11.14 6.11
CA GLY A 128 1.00 10.14 6.83
C GLY A 128 2.45 10.57 7.04
N LEU A 129 3.11 11.10 6.00
CA LEU A 129 4.50 11.60 6.09
C LEU A 129 4.63 12.76 7.10
N ALA A 130 3.67 13.70 7.10
CA ALA A 130 3.69 14.80 8.06
C ALA A 130 3.43 14.31 9.50
N ALA A 131 2.55 13.32 9.68
CA ALA A 131 2.28 12.74 10.99
C ALA A 131 3.48 11.96 11.54
N LEU A 132 4.14 11.17 10.71
CA LEU A 132 5.37 10.46 11.04
C LEU A 132 6.43 11.43 11.60
N LEU A 133 6.65 12.53 10.91
CA LEU A 133 7.59 13.57 11.35
C LEU A 133 7.13 14.25 12.64
N ALA A 134 5.83 14.56 12.79
CA ALA A 134 5.30 15.19 14.00
C ALA A 134 5.50 14.30 15.23
N VAL A 135 5.24 13.00 15.11
CA VAL A 135 5.47 12.04 16.21
C VAL A 135 6.96 11.96 16.55
N ALA A 136 7.85 11.87 15.55
CA ALA A 136 9.30 11.86 15.78
C ALA A 136 9.76 13.11 16.55
N ARG A 137 9.29 14.29 16.16
CA ARG A 137 9.59 15.57 16.86
C ARG A 137 9.07 15.56 18.31
N ALA A 138 7.84 15.08 18.53
CA ALA A 138 7.25 15.03 19.86
C ALA A 138 8.04 14.13 20.82
N LEU A 139 8.46 12.93 20.37
CA LEU A 139 9.26 12.03 21.20
C LEU A 139 10.64 12.62 21.54
N ARG A 140 11.25 13.32 20.59
CA ARG A 140 12.55 14.00 20.81
C ARG A 140 12.43 15.20 21.75
N GLU A 141 11.40 16.02 21.60
CA GLU A 141 11.15 17.19 22.45
C GLU A 141 10.98 16.78 23.90
N VAL A 142 10.14 15.78 24.15
CA VAL A 142 9.88 15.26 25.51
C VAL A 142 10.99 14.34 26.00
N LYS A 143 11.94 13.95 25.14
CA LYS A 143 13.06 13.04 25.45
C LYS A 143 12.57 11.69 25.97
N ILE A 144 11.53 11.15 25.36
CA ILE A 144 10.99 9.82 25.68
C ILE A 144 12.10 8.76 25.50
N LYS A 145 12.23 7.87 26.48
CA LYS A 145 13.05 6.67 26.36
C LYS A 145 12.15 5.47 26.13
N THR A 146 12.47 4.62 25.15
CA THR A 146 11.67 3.45 24.78
C THR A 146 12.44 2.16 24.99
N SER A 147 11.71 1.10 25.35
CA SER A 147 12.30 -0.24 25.49
C SER A 147 12.73 -0.79 24.15
N ASN A 148 11.91 -0.63 23.11
CA ASN A 148 12.23 -1.04 21.75
C ASN A 148 12.74 0.16 20.93
N THR A 149 13.63 -0.11 19.98
CA THR A 149 14.06 0.87 18.97
C THR A 149 12.87 1.19 18.06
N ILE A 150 12.66 2.48 17.76
CA ILE A 150 11.64 2.91 16.82
C ILE A 150 12.30 3.29 15.50
N PHE A 151 11.81 2.73 14.40
CA PHE A 151 12.13 3.19 13.04
C PHE A 151 11.02 4.07 12.52
N PHE A 152 11.35 5.33 12.20
CA PHE A 152 10.49 6.25 11.46
C PHE A 152 10.87 6.13 9.98
N VAL A 153 9.99 5.55 9.19
CA VAL A 153 10.30 5.18 7.81
C VAL A 153 9.42 5.95 6.83
N ALA A 154 10.04 6.65 5.88
CA ALA A 154 9.35 7.10 4.69
C ALA A 154 9.75 6.15 3.55
N ASP A 155 8.87 5.24 3.19
CA ASP A 155 9.16 4.16 2.25
C ASP A 155 8.71 4.47 0.83
N VAL A 156 9.13 3.64 -0.13
CA VAL A 156 8.95 3.87 -1.56
C VAL A 156 8.12 2.77 -2.21
N GLY A 157 7.31 3.15 -3.21
CA GLY A 157 6.64 2.19 -4.09
C GLY A 157 5.52 1.43 -3.40
N GLU A 158 4.73 2.10 -2.56
CA GLU A 158 3.46 1.57 -2.09
C GLU A 158 2.50 1.46 -3.27
N GLU A 159 2.44 2.49 -4.12
CA GLU A 159 1.45 2.65 -5.14
C GLU A 159 1.73 1.88 -6.44
N GLY A 160 0.64 1.45 -7.06
CA GLY A 160 0.63 0.98 -8.44
C GLY A 160 1.66 -0.13 -8.74
N GLU A 161 2.52 0.18 -9.71
CA GLU A 161 3.60 -0.71 -10.16
C GLU A 161 4.79 -0.74 -9.18
N GLY A 162 4.82 0.13 -8.18
CA GLY A 162 5.80 0.11 -7.09
C GLY A 162 5.77 -1.18 -6.29
N ASN A 163 4.61 -1.84 -6.22
CA ASN A 163 4.43 -3.21 -5.72
C ASN A 163 4.97 -3.43 -4.30
N LEU A 164 4.82 -2.43 -3.42
CA LEU A 164 5.30 -2.44 -2.04
C LEU A 164 6.82 -2.69 -1.93
N ARG A 165 7.62 -2.25 -2.91
CA ARG A 165 9.06 -2.60 -2.97
C ARG A 165 9.83 -2.10 -1.76
N GLY A 166 9.48 -0.93 -1.23
CA GLY A 166 10.09 -0.36 -0.03
C GLY A 166 9.81 -1.22 1.18
N MET A 167 8.55 -1.51 1.46
CA MET A 167 8.17 -2.33 2.61
C MET A 167 8.70 -3.78 2.49
N ARG A 168 8.76 -4.36 1.28
CA ARG A 168 9.39 -5.67 1.06
C ARG A 168 10.86 -5.68 1.46
N SER A 169 11.61 -4.69 0.99
CA SER A 169 13.04 -4.52 1.33
C SER A 169 13.24 -4.39 2.85
N LEU A 170 12.41 -3.58 3.51
CA LEU A 170 12.46 -3.38 4.96
C LEU A 170 12.15 -4.66 5.75
N VAL A 171 11.09 -5.37 5.38
CA VAL A 171 10.73 -6.64 6.04
C VAL A 171 11.84 -7.67 5.84
N ASP A 172 12.39 -7.81 4.64
CA ASP A 172 13.47 -8.76 4.37
C ASP A 172 14.74 -8.43 5.18
N ALA A 173 15.11 -7.15 5.27
CA ALA A 173 16.27 -6.72 6.02
C ALA A 173 16.13 -6.88 7.55
N TYR A 174 14.93 -6.62 8.08
CA TYR A 174 14.74 -6.48 9.53
C TYR A 174 13.82 -7.53 10.16
N LYS A 175 13.25 -8.49 9.43
CA LYS A 175 12.25 -9.49 9.91
C LYS A 175 12.60 -10.20 11.23
N LYS A 176 13.89 -10.41 11.51
CA LYS A 176 14.32 -11.06 12.76
C LYS A 176 14.14 -10.19 14.01
N ARG A 177 14.14 -8.87 13.83
CA ARG A 177 14.06 -7.86 14.89
C ARG A 177 12.73 -7.10 14.86
N LEU A 178 12.05 -7.08 13.73
CA LEU A 178 10.82 -6.33 13.51
C LEU A 178 9.63 -7.00 14.22
N LYS A 179 9.11 -6.35 15.24
CA LYS A 179 8.01 -6.87 16.07
C LYS A 179 6.65 -6.32 15.66
N TYR A 180 6.62 -5.03 15.34
CA TYR A 180 5.39 -4.32 15.01
C TYR A 180 5.61 -3.34 13.86
N VAL A 181 4.62 -3.23 12.98
CA VAL A 181 4.58 -2.21 11.92
C VAL A 181 3.27 -1.44 12.04
N ILE A 182 3.37 -0.13 12.06
CA ILE A 182 2.25 0.79 11.97
C ILE A 182 2.45 1.59 10.67
N ALA A 183 1.70 1.25 9.64
CA ALA A 183 1.67 2.03 8.40
C ALA A 183 0.69 3.20 8.58
N LEU A 184 1.10 4.39 8.19
CA LEU A 184 0.24 5.56 8.10
C LEU A 184 -0.19 5.75 6.67
N ASP A 185 -1.51 5.75 6.43
CA ASP A 185 -2.06 5.82 5.09
C ASP A 185 -3.38 6.58 5.13
N GLY A 186 -3.40 7.75 4.48
CA GLY A 186 -4.54 8.66 4.46
C GLY A 186 -4.84 9.32 5.81
N SER A 187 -6.07 9.80 5.98
CA SER A 187 -6.48 10.65 7.11
C SER A 187 -7.43 9.98 8.11
N ALA A 188 -8.26 9.03 7.65
CA ALA A 188 -9.42 8.54 8.40
C ALA A 188 -9.06 7.90 9.75
N THR A 189 -9.67 8.36 10.83
CA THR A 189 -9.54 7.77 12.17
C THR A 189 -10.66 6.77 12.50
N GLU A 190 -11.69 6.71 11.68
CA GLU A 190 -12.85 5.84 11.80
C GLU A 190 -12.57 4.39 11.38
N TYR A 191 -11.42 4.13 10.77
CA TYR A 191 -11.03 2.83 10.29
C TYR A 191 -9.64 2.44 10.78
N VAL A 192 -9.39 1.13 10.75
CA VAL A 192 -8.07 0.53 10.90
C VAL A 192 -8.01 -0.71 10.01
N THR A 193 -7.00 -0.78 9.15
CA THR A 193 -6.72 -1.97 8.37
C THR A 193 -6.00 -2.98 9.25
N THR A 194 -6.66 -4.10 9.53
CA THR A 194 -6.13 -5.23 10.31
C THR A 194 -6.00 -6.50 9.49
N ALA A 195 -6.45 -6.46 8.24
CA ALA A 195 -6.37 -7.56 7.31
C ALA A 195 -5.97 -7.06 5.93
N ALA A 196 -5.01 -7.73 5.32
CA ALA A 196 -4.49 -7.43 4.00
C ALA A 196 -5.36 -8.04 2.90
N LEU A 197 -5.70 -7.24 1.88
CA LEU A 197 -6.36 -7.72 0.67
C LEU A 197 -5.31 -8.22 -0.32
N ALA A 198 -5.40 -9.49 -0.71
CA ALA A 198 -4.52 -10.02 -1.73
C ALA A 198 -4.89 -9.49 -3.12
N SER A 199 -3.87 -9.17 -3.93
CA SER A 199 -4.08 -8.85 -5.35
C SER A 199 -2.95 -9.37 -6.22
N ARG A 200 -3.28 -9.64 -7.49
CA ARG A 200 -2.32 -9.94 -8.55
C ARG A 200 -2.69 -9.13 -9.78
N ARG A 201 -1.71 -8.42 -10.30
CA ARG A 201 -1.81 -7.71 -11.58
C ARG A 201 -0.99 -8.46 -12.60
N VAL A 202 -1.62 -8.84 -13.69
CA VAL A 202 -0.97 -9.63 -14.75
C VAL A 202 -1.17 -8.96 -16.11
N GLU A 203 -0.10 -8.97 -16.91
CA GLU A 203 -0.16 -8.69 -18.34
C GLU A 203 -0.19 -10.01 -19.09
N ILE A 204 -1.13 -10.14 -20.00
CA ILE A 204 -1.24 -11.26 -20.92
C ILE A 204 -1.04 -10.73 -22.34
N ALA A 205 -0.04 -11.24 -23.02
CA ALA A 205 0.25 -10.91 -24.41
C ALA A 205 0.15 -12.16 -25.26
N VAL A 206 -0.54 -12.06 -26.39
CA VAL A 206 -0.61 -13.06 -27.45
C VAL A 206 0.09 -12.49 -28.66
N THR A 207 1.08 -13.20 -29.18
CA THR A 207 1.80 -12.82 -30.41
C THR A 207 1.55 -13.83 -31.52
N GLY A 208 1.60 -13.36 -32.75
CA GLY A 208 1.33 -14.17 -33.94
C GLY A 208 2.06 -13.67 -35.18
N PRO A 209 1.83 -14.26 -36.35
CA PRO A 209 2.59 -14.01 -37.58
C PRO A 209 2.39 -12.59 -38.14
N GLY A 210 1.23 -11.97 -37.87
CA GLY A 210 0.82 -10.77 -38.60
C GLY A 210 0.50 -11.08 -40.06
N GLY A 211 0.05 -10.06 -40.81
CA GLY A 211 -0.21 -10.24 -42.25
C GLY A 211 -1.19 -9.22 -42.82
N HIS A 212 -1.48 -9.33 -44.12
CA HIS A 212 -2.46 -8.52 -44.81
C HIS A 212 -3.86 -9.19 -44.70
N SER A 213 -4.88 -8.44 -44.26
CA SER A 213 -6.19 -9.00 -43.93
C SER A 213 -6.90 -9.73 -45.09
N TRP A 214 -6.56 -9.39 -46.33
CA TRP A 214 -7.10 -10.05 -47.53
C TRP A 214 -6.19 -11.18 -48.04
N SER A 215 -4.90 -10.90 -48.34
CA SER A 215 -3.99 -11.87 -48.96
C SER A 215 -3.65 -13.02 -48.01
N ASP A 216 -3.57 -12.75 -46.73
CA ASP A 216 -3.19 -13.70 -45.71
C ASP A 216 -4.40 -14.12 -44.86
N PHE A 217 -5.61 -13.94 -45.40
CA PHE A 217 -6.85 -14.35 -44.73
C PHE A 217 -6.82 -15.83 -44.34
N GLY A 218 -7.03 -16.09 -43.06
CA GLY A 218 -6.97 -17.44 -42.47
C GLY A 218 -5.81 -17.64 -41.54
N LEU A 219 -4.79 -16.79 -41.57
CA LEU A 219 -3.74 -16.80 -40.52
C LEU A 219 -4.34 -16.57 -39.13
N PRO A 220 -3.78 -17.19 -38.09
CA PRO A 220 -4.27 -16.99 -36.73
C PRO A 220 -4.08 -15.54 -36.27
N ASN A 221 -5.10 -15.00 -35.61
CA ASN A 221 -5.16 -13.62 -35.21
C ASN A 221 -5.10 -13.46 -33.68
N PRO A 222 -4.08 -12.81 -33.12
CA PRO A 222 -3.96 -12.60 -31.67
C PRO A 222 -5.14 -11.88 -31.02
N ILE A 223 -5.77 -10.90 -31.70
CA ILE A 223 -6.97 -10.21 -31.18
C ILE A 223 -8.14 -11.18 -31.09
N HIS A 224 -8.36 -12.04 -32.10
CA HIS A 224 -9.44 -13.03 -32.06
C HIS A 224 -9.25 -14.03 -30.92
N ALA A 225 -8.01 -14.53 -30.74
CA ALA A 225 -7.67 -15.44 -29.66
C ALA A 225 -7.90 -14.80 -28.29
N LEU A 226 -7.40 -13.58 -28.10
CA LEU A 226 -7.58 -12.84 -26.83
C LEU A 226 -9.06 -12.55 -26.56
N GLY A 227 -9.83 -12.15 -27.57
CA GLY A 227 -11.28 -11.92 -27.46
C GLY A 227 -12.05 -13.16 -27.01
N ARG A 228 -11.71 -14.36 -27.53
CA ARG A 228 -12.28 -15.64 -27.10
C ARG A 228 -11.91 -15.95 -25.64
N GLY A 229 -10.64 -15.72 -25.27
CA GLY A 229 -10.16 -15.89 -23.90
C GLY A 229 -10.87 -14.95 -22.93
N ILE A 230 -11.05 -13.69 -23.29
CA ILE A 230 -11.80 -12.71 -22.49
C ILE A 230 -13.24 -13.16 -22.28
N ALA A 231 -13.94 -13.55 -23.35
CA ALA A 231 -15.34 -13.99 -23.26
C ALA A 231 -15.52 -15.18 -22.30
N ARG A 232 -14.54 -16.10 -22.23
CA ARG A 232 -14.53 -17.21 -21.29
C ARG A 232 -14.25 -16.73 -19.88
N PHE A 233 -13.23 -15.89 -19.71
CA PHE A 233 -12.78 -15.44 -18.39
C PHE A 233 -13.85 -14.60 -17.67
N VAL A 234 -14.53 -13.70 -18.36
CA VAL A 234 -15.57 -12.85 -17.74
C VAL A 234 -16.82 -13.63 -17.31
N ALA A 235 -16.95 -14.89 -17.74
CA ALA A 235 -17.97 -15.83 -17.25
C ALA A 235 -17.57 -16.52 -15.94
N ALA A 236 -16.43 -16.18 -15.33
CA ALA A 236 -16.00 -16.73 -14.07
C ALA A 236 -17.03 -16.50 -12.96
N HIS A 237 -17.36 -17.57 -12.24
CA HIS A 237 -18.14 -17.47 -11.01
C HIS A 237 -17.17 -17.27 -9.85
N VAL A 238 -17.13 -16.06 -9.30
CA VAL A 238 -16.31 -15.72 -8.13
C VAL A 238 -17.17 -15.71 -6.87
N PRO A 239 -16.64 -16.16 -5.70
CA PRO A 239 -17.39 -16.18 -4.46
C PRO A 239 -17.60 -14.76 -3.91
N GLU A 240 -18.74 -14.55 -3.24
CA GLU A 240 -19.01 -13.36 -2.43
C GLU A 240 -18.26 -13.42 -1.07
N SER A 241 -18.01 -14.62 -0.56
CA SER A 241 -17.24 -14.86 0.68
C SER A 241 -16.41 -16.15 0.53
N PRO A 242 -15.08 -16.06 0.61
CA PRO A 242 -14.27 -14.82 0.67
C PRO A 242 -14.48 -13.96 -0.57
N ARG A 243 -14.67 -12.64 -0.39
CA ARG A 243 -14.93 -11.73 -1.49
C ARG A 243 -13.80 -11.80 -2.51
N THR A 244 -14.16 -12.05 -3.76
CA THR A 244 -13.22 -12.16 -4.87
C THR A 244 -13.71 -11.33 -6.05
N SER A 245 -12.82 -10.68 -6.76
CA SER A 245 -13.15 -9.82 -7.90
C SER A 245 -12.05 -9.82 -8.94
N PHE A 246 -12.39 -9.42 -10.15
CA PHE A 246 -11.44 -9.20 -11.23
C PHE A 246 -11.86 -8.02 -12.08
N ASN A 247 -10.88 -7.44 -12.79
CA ASN A 247 -11.11 -6.41 -13.78
C ASN A 247 -10.09 -6.53 -14.91
N ILE A 248 -10.54 -6.47 -16.16
CA ILE A 248 -9.67 -6.26 -17.31
C ILE A 248 -9.66 -4.75 -17.57
N GLY A 249 -8.58 -4.08 -17.11
CA GLY A 249 -8.50 -2.63 -17.11
C GLY A 249 -7.95 -2.03 -18.40
N GLU A 250 -7.11 -2.80 -19.11
CA GLU A 250 -6.49 -2.36 -20.35
C GLU A 250 -6.55 -3.47 -21.39
N ILE A 251 -6.74 -3.10 -22.66
CA ILE A 251 -6.63 -3.97 -23.82
C ILE A 251 -6.00 -3.19 -24.98
N GLU A 252 -5.01 -3.79 -25.64
CA GLU A 252 -4.32 -3.19 -26.78
C GLU A 252 -4.11 -4.23 -27.86
N GLY A 253 -4.06 -3.81 -29.13
CA GLY A 253 -3.72 -4.69 -30.25
C GLY A 253 -3.99 -4.09 -31.60
N GLY A 254 -3.21 -4.53 -32.59
CA GLY A 254 -3.31 -4.09 -33.97
C GLY A 254 -2.64 -2.76 -34.27
N THR A 255 -2.45 -2.49 -35.56
CA THR A 255 -1.85 -1.26 -36.08
C THR A 255 -2.69 -0.60 -37.17
N SER A 256 -3.51 -1.40 -37.86
CA SER A 256 -4.37 -0.96 -38.96
C SER A 256 -5.53 -1.92 -39.14
N VAL A 257 -6.67 -1.40 -39.61
CA VAL A 257 -7.91 -2.20 -39.83
C VAL A 257 -7.73 -3.27 -40.91
N ASN A 258 -6.82 -3.12 -41.83
CA ASN A 258 -6.57 -4.07 -42.95
C ASN A 258 -5.29 -4.93 -42.71
N SER A 259 -4.82 -5.02 -41.47
CA SER A 259 -3.69 -5.88 -41.06
C SER A 259 -4.18 -6.95 -40.08
N ILE A 260 -3.70 -8.18 -40.21
CA ILE A 260 -3.75 -9.19 -39.17
C ILE A 260 -2.71 -8.77 -38.11
N PRO A 261 -3.09 -8.59 -36.84
CA PRO A 261 -2.15 -8.15 -35.81
C PRO A 261 -1.02 -9.14 -35.57
N SER A 262 0.15 -8.64 -35.26
CA SER A 262 1.25 -9.47 -34.74
C SER A 262 1.24 -9.59 -33.22
N ARG A 263 0.46 -8.77 -32.53
CA ARG A 263 0.33 -8.76 -31.05
C ARG A 263 -1.03 -8.24 -30.61
N ALA A 264 -1.53 -8.83 -29.53
CA ALA A 264 -2.59 -8.28 -28.71
C ALA A 264 -2.22 -8.48 -27.24
N LEU A 265 -2.60 -7.56 -26.36
CA LEU A 265 -2.35 -7.68 -24.92
C LEU A 265 -3.55 -7.18 -24.10
N MET A 266 -3.64 -7.66 -22.88
CA MET A 266 -4.52 -7.12 -21.84
C MET A 266 -3.80 -7.07 -20.49
N LYS A 267 -4.22 -6.12 -19.61
CA LYS A 267 -3.82 -6.11 -18.21
C LYS A 267 -5.03 -6.36 -17.31
N VAL A 268 -4.84 -7.24 -16.35
CA VAL A 268 -5.90 -7.76 -15.49
C VAL A 268 -5.52 -7.55 -14.03
N ASP A 269 -6.45 -6.99 -13.24
CA ASP A 269 -6.37 -6.89 -11.79
C ASP A 269 -7.25 -7.98 -11.17
N LEU A 270 -6.67 -8.83 -10.33
CA LEU A 270 -7.32 -9.92 -9.61
C LEU A 270 -7.22 -9.61 -8.13
N ARG A 271 -8.33 -9.69 -7.38
CA ARG A 271 -8.35 -9.44 -5.93
C ARG A 271 -9.14 -10.49 -5.20
N SER A 272 -8.66 -10.88 -4.01
CA SER A 272 -9.40 -11.77 -3.11
C SER A 272 -9.00 -11.57 -1.65
N GLU A 273 -9.95 -11.84 -0.75
CA GLU A 273 -9.68 -12.00 0.68
C GLU A 273 -8.95 -13.32 1.00
N SER A 274 -8.89 -14.23 0.03
CA SER A 274 -8.26 -15.56 0.12
C SER A 274 -7.19 -15.75 -0.96
N GLU A 275 -5.96 -16.05 -0.55
CA GLU A 275 -4.88 -16.38 -1.47
C GLU A 275 -5.19 -17.63 -2.33
N ALA A 276 -5.93 -18.59 -1.76
CA ALA A 276 -6.35 -19.81 -2.47
C ALA A 276 -7.35 -19.46 -3.61
N GLU A 277 -8.33 -18.61 -3.35
CA GLU A 277 -9.30 -18.18 -4.37
C GLU A 277 -8.62 -17.30 -5.43
N LEU A 278 -7.70 -16.44 -5.03
CA LEU A 278 -6.90 -15.63 -5.96
C LEU A 278 -6.09 -16.52 -6.92
N SER A 279 -5.46 -17.57 -6.39
CA SER A 279 -4.69 -18.53 -7.20
C SER A 279 -5.58 -19.33 -8.17
N LYS A 280 -6.78 -19.73 -7.75
CA LYS A 280 -7.76 -20.38 -8.63
C LYS A 280 -8.21 -19.45 -9.76
N LEU A 281 -8.48 -18.19 -9.43
CA LEU A 281 -8.91 -17.20 -10.42
C LEU A 281 -7.80 -16.90 -11.44
N GLU A 282 -6.53 -16.81 -11.00
CA GLU A 282 -5.39 -16.66 -11.91
C GLU A 282 -5.22 -17.86 -12.83
N ALA A 283 -5.34 -19.08 -12.29
CA ALA A 283 -5.28 -20.30 -13.11
C ALA A 283 -6.41 -20.30 -14.16
N PHE A 284 -7.64 -19.97 -13.76
CA PHE A 284 -8.77 -19.89 -14.69
C PHE A 284 -8.57 -18.82 -15.77
N LEU A 285 -7.94 -17.69 -15.45
CA LEU A 285 -7.57 -16.67 -16.43
C LEU A 285 -6.61 -17.24 -17.50
N ARG A 286 -5.56 -17.93 -17.06
CA ARG A 286 -4.55 -18.54 -17.95
C ARG A 286 -5.19 -19.59 -18.86
N ASP A 287 -5.99 -20.48 -18.29
CA ASP A 287 -6.69 -21.54 -19.02
C ASP A 287 -7.70 -20.97 -20.03
N SER A 288 -8.39 -19.90 -19.67
CA SER A 288 -9.34 -19.21 -20.56
C SER A 288 -8.65 -18.63 -21.78
N VAL A 289 -7.48 -18.00 -21.60
CA VAL A 289 -6.73 -17.41 -22.71
C VAL A 289 -6.10 -18.52 -23.56
N GLN A 290 -5.55 -19.58 -22.95
CA GLN A 290 -5.02 -20.71 -23.69
C GLN A 290 -6.11 -21.39 -24.56
N SER A 291 -7.30 -21.58 -23.99
CA SER A 291 -8.45 -22.11 -24.76
C SER A 291 -8.82 -21.20 -25.94
N GLY A 292 -8.77 -19.88 -25.74
CA GLY A 292 -9.03 -18.91 -26.82
C GLY A 292 -7.97 -19.00 -27.95
N ILE A 293 -6.73 -19.25 -27.60
CA ILE A 293 -5.63 -19.50 -28.56
C ILE A 293 -5.88 -20.82 -29.32
N ASP A 294 -6.21 -21.88 -28.61
CA ASP A 294 -6.44 -23.20 -29.21
C ASP A 294 -7.62 -23.18 -30.21
N GLU A 295 -8.68 -22.45 -29.88
CA GLU A 295 -9.83 -22.23 -30.76
C GLU A 295 -9.47 -21.42 -32.01
N GLU A 296 -8.69 -20.34 -31.86
CA GLU A 296 -8.27 -19.53 -33.01
C GLU A 296 -7.32 -20.33 -33.92
N MET A 297 -6.43 -21.14 -33.32
CA MET A 297 -5.56 -22.05 -34.07
C MET A 297 -6.34 -23.15 -34.80
N ALA A 298 -7.41 -23.69 -34.20
CA ALA A 298 -8.30 -24.62 -34.85
C ALA A 298 -9.03 -23.96 -36.06
N ALA A 299 -9.58 -22.76 -35.84
CA ALA A 299 -10.23 -21.99 -36.89
C ALA A 299 -9.29 -21.61 -38.04
N ALA A 300 -8.02 -21.34 -37.78
CA ALA A 300 -7.02 -21.11 -38.81
C ALA A 300 -6.74 -22.38 -39.65
N ARG A 301 -6.64 -23.54 -38.99
CA ARG A 301 -6.51 -24.83 -39.69
C ARG A 301 -7.69 -25.11 -40.61
N ASP A 302 -8.92 -24.88 -40.13
CA ASP A 302 -10.16 -25.09 -40.93
C ASP A 302 -10.23 -24.18 -42.17
N ARG A 303 -9.59 -23.00 -42.11
CA ARG A 303 -9.45 -22.08 -43.25
C ARG A 303 -8.34 -22.49 -44.24
N GLY A 304 -7.70 -23.64 -44.02
CA GLY A 304 -6.66 -24.22 -44.92
C GLY A 304 -5.23 -23.67 -44.71
N MET A 305 -4.98 -22.92 -43.65
CA MET A 305 -3.66 -22.33 -43.36
C MET A 305 -2.80 -23.20 -42.45
N ALA A 306 -3.09 -24.49 -42.36
CA ALA A 306 -2.43 -25.47 -41.46
C ALA A 306 -1.04 -25.98 -41.90
N GLY A 307 -0.36 -25.31 -42.80
CA GLY A 307 0.94 -25.76 -43.33
C GLY A 307 2.04 -24.72 -43.16
N GLY A 308 2.52 -24.47 -41.93
CA GLY A 308 3.67 -23.60 -41.72
C GLY A 308 3.86 -23.23 -40.25
N SER A 309 4.95 -22.55 -39.91
CA SER A 309 5.33 -22.08 -38.58
C SER A 309 4.44 -20.96 -37.97
N SER A 310 3.19 -20.84 -38.43
CA SER A 310 2.24 -19.78 -37.99
C SER A 310 1.54 -20.22 -36.72
N THR A 311 2.15 -19.95 -35.58
CA THR A 311 1.61 -20.21 -34.23
C THR A 311 1.22 -18.92 -33.53
N LEU A 312 0.38 -19.05 -32.50
CA LEU A 312 0.17 -18.00 -31.50
C LEU A 312 0.96 -18.38 -30.25
N ASP A 313 1.71 -17.42 -29.73
CA ASP A 313 2.48 -17.60 -28.50
C ASP A 313 1.86 -16.77 -27.37
N LEU A 314 1.69 -17.40 -26.19
CA LEU A 314 1.20 -16.81 -24.97
C LEU A 314 2.35 -16.39 -24.06
N ARG A 315 2.38 -15.14 -23.66
CA ARG A 315 3.23 -14.65 -22.59
C ARG A 315 2.36 -14.08 -21.46
N VAL A 316 2.64 -14.54 -20.24
CA VAL A 316 2.00 -14.00 -19.02
C VAL A 316 3.08 -13.41 -18.13
N SER A 317 2.98 -12.12 -17.86
CA SER A 317 3.92 -11.38 -17.02
C SER A 317 3.19 -10.88 -15.76
N VAL A 318 3.76 -11.14 -14.59
CA VAL A 318 3.23 -10.61 -13.34
C VAL A 318 3.74 -9.19 -13.17
N LEU A 319 2.82 -8.21 -13.12
CA LEU A 319 3.13 -6.80 -12.94
C LEU A 319 3.22 -6.42 -11.46
N GLY A 320 2.45 -7.09 -10.60
CA GLY A 320 2.45 -6.83 -9.17
C GLY A 320 1.74 -7.92 -8.38
N VAL A 321 2.19 -8.15 -7.16
CA VAL A 321 1.60 -9.09 -6.21
C VAL A 321 1.51 -8.41 -4.85
N ARG A 322 0.32 -8.33 -4.29
CA ARG A 322 0.13 -7.93 -2.89
C ARG A 322 -0.36 -9.14 -2.11
N PRO A 323 0.38 -9.60 -1.09
CA PRO A 323 0.02 -10.82 -0.37
C PRO A 323 -1.14 -10.58 0.60
N ALA A 324 -1.90 -11.63 0.91
CA ALA A 324 -2.86 -11.62 2.01
C ALA A 324 -2.17 -11.76 3.36
N GLY A 325 -2.86 -11.34 4.41
CA GLY A 325 -2.44 -11.54 5.79
C GLY A 325 -3.49 -10.97 6.73
N GLU A 326 -3.47 -11.41 7.99
CA GLU A 326 -4.44 -10.95 8.98
C GLU A 326 -3.80 -10.83 10.37
N LEU A 327 -4.12 -9.73 11.06
CA LEU A 327 -3.65 -9.50 12.41
C LEU A 327 -4.47 -10.38 13.38
N PRO A 328 -3.82 -11.21 14.22
CA PRO A 328 -4.53 -12.01 15.19
C PRO A 328 -5.35 -11.17 16.19
N GLU A 329 -6.54 -11.61 16.54
CA GLU A 329 -7.39 -10.97 17.57
C GLU A 329 -6.65 -10.78 18.91
N SER A 330 -5.74 -11.68 19.23
CA SER A 330 -4.91 -11.63 20.44
C SER A 330 -3.71 -10.69 20.35
N SER A 331 -3.58 -9.91 19.24
CA SER A 331 -2.42 -9.04 18.99
C SER A 331 -2.28 -7.96 20.06
N PRO A 332 -1.08 -7.81 20.67
CA PRO A 332 -0.76 -6.65 21.50
C PRO A 332 -0.89 -5.30 20.76
N LEU A 333 -0.58 -5.27 19.46
CA LEU A 333 -0.71 -4.06 18.65
C LEU A 333 -2.19 -3.65 18.51
N LEU A 334 -3.09 -4.60 18.28
CA LEU A 334 -4.53 -4.34 18.26
C LEU A 334 -5.03 -3.85 19.63
N ALA A 335 -4.58 -4.48 20.70
CA ALA A 335 -4.94 -4.07 22.06
C ALA A 335 -4.44 -2.65 22.39
N ALA A 336 -3.24 -2.29 21.93
CA ALA A 336 -2.68 -0.95 22.07
C ALA A 336 -3.51 0.10 21.36
N LEU A 337 -3.92 -0.18 20.12
CA LEU A 337 -4.78 0.71 19.33
C LEU A 337 -6.15 0.91 19.99
N LEU A 338 -6.80 -0.17 20.42
CA LEU A 338 -8.13 -0.09 21.07
C LEU A 338 -8.07 0.69 22.40
N ALA A 339 -6.95 0.58 23.12
CA ALA A 339 -6.71 1.40 24.33
C ALA A 339 -6.51 2.88 24.00
N ALA A 340 -5.78 3.19 22.91
CA ALA A 340 -5.62 4.55 22.42
C ALA A 340 -6.97 5.15 22.00
N ASP A 341 -7.75 4.41 21.23
CA ASP A 341 -9.10 4.81 20.80
C ASP A 341 -10.01 5.08 22.02
N THR A 342 -9.99 4.20 23.01
CA THR A 342 -10.78 4.37 24.26
C THR A 342 -10.38 5.65 24.99
N ARG A 343 -9.08 5.92 25.14
CA ARG A 343 -8.56 7.13 25.81
C ARG A 343 -8.99 8.41 25.10
N LEU A 344 -9.01 8.39 23.78
CA LEU A 344 -9.32 9.55 22.95
C LEU A 344 -10.83 9.71 22.65
N GLY A 345 -11.66 8.77 23.11
CA GLY A 345 -13.09 8.73 22.76
C GLY A 345 -13.35 8.43 21.28
N ASN A 346 -12.36 7.89 20.58
CA ASN A 346 -12.48 7.48 19.19
C ASN A 346 -13.13 6.08 19.07
N ARG A 347 -13.77 5.82 17.93
CA ARG A 347 -14.35 4.51 17.61
C ARG A 347 -13.95 4.14 16.19
N SER A 348 -13.07 3.17 16.06
CA SER A 348 -12.68 2.66 14.76
C SER A 348 -13.33 1.33 14.41
N ARG A 349 -13.57 1.11 13.13
CA ARG A 349 -13.99 -0.18 12.56
C ARG A 349 -12.78 -0.84 11.93
N ARG A 350 -12.70 -2.13 12.09
CA ARG A 350 -11.68 -2.92 11.38
C ARG A 350 -12.11 -3.15 9.95
N GLU A 351 -11.14 -3.05 9.05
CA GLU A 351 -11.35 -3.29 7.64
C GLU A 351 -10.24 -4.14 7.03
N ARG A 352 -10.47 -4.58 5.82
CA ARG A 352 -9.49 -5.23 4.95
C ARG A 352 -9.17 -4.27 3.79
N SER A 353 -7.90 -3.96 3.65
CA SER A 353 -7.42 -3.08 2.57
C SER A 353 -6.07 -3.56 2.03
N SER A 354 -5.58 -2.92 0.99
CA SER A 354 -4.27 -3.19 0.39
C SER A 354 -3.38 -2.00 0.64
N THR A 355 -2.39 -2.14 1.51
CA THR A 355 -1.49 -1.10 2.00
C THR A 355 -0.11 -1.70 2.31
N ASP A 356 0.82 -0.92 2.81
CA ASP A 356 2.11 -1.40 3.32
C ASP A 356 2.00 -2.47 4.41
N ALA A 357 0.87 -2.54 5.12
CA ALA A 357 0.63 -3.59 6.10
C ALA A 357 0.56 -5.02 5.49
N ASN A 358 0.34 -5.15 4.16
CA ASN A 358 0.26 -6.44 3.49
C ASN A 358 1.53 -7.29 3.68
N VAL A 359 2.69 -6.67 3.47
CA VAL A 359 3.97 -7.40 3.50
C VAL A 359 4.29 -7.93 4.89
N PRO A 360 4.32 -7.11 5.95
CA PRO A 360 4.59 -7.63 7.29
C PRO A 360 3.53 -8.62 7.77
N LEU A 361 2.23 -8.41 7.50
CA LEU A 361 1.17 -9.36 7.86
C LEU A 361 1.38 -10.73 7.21
N SER A 362 1.73 -10.76 5.92
CA SER A 362 2.02 -12.01 5.21
C SER A 362 3.26 -12.73 5.73
N ALA A 363 4.20 -12.00 6.30
CA ALA A 363 5.40 -12.54 6.94
C ALA A 363 5.17 -12.96 8.42
N GLY A 364 3.94 -12.88 8.93
CA GLY A 364 3.60 -13.19 10.32
C GLY A 364 4.02 -12.10 11.32
N ILE A 365 4.41 -10.92 10.85
CA ILE A 365 4.73 -9.76 11.69
C ILE A 365 3.44 -8.99 11.96
N GLN A 366 3.23 -8.58 13.20
CA GLN A 366 2.03 -7.83 13.57
C GLN A 366 2.05 -6.44 12.94
N ALA A 367 1.05 -6.13 12.12
CA ALA A 367 0.95 -4.86 11.41
C ALA A 367 -0.48 -4.35 11.33
N ILE A 368 -0.63 -3.03 11.29
CA ILE A 368 -1.87 -2.30 11.02
C ILE A 368 -1.59 -1.15 10.07
N SER A 369 -2.63 -0.69 9.35
CA SER A 369 -2.60 0.61 8.69
C SER A 369 -3.62 1.54 9.34
N LEU A 370 -3.21 2.81 9.57
CA LEU A 370 -3.97 3.85 10.26
C LEU A 370 -4.00 5.13 9.45
N GLY A 371 -5.12 5.84 9.49
CA GLY A 371 -5.16 7.23 9.08
C GLY A 371 -4.56 8.18 10.13
N ALA A 372 -3.97 9.26 9.66
CA ALA A 372 -3.18 10.22 10.45
C ALA A 372 -3.95 11.44 10.96
N GLY A 373 -5.28 11.40 10.90
CA GLY A 373 -6.18 12.46 11.37
C GLY A 373 -6.54 13.52 10.32
N GLY A 374 -7.61 14.25 10.58
CA GLY A 374 -8.27 15.11 9.63
C GLY A 374 -9.35 14.37 8.84
N ARG A 375 -9.77 14.96 7.73
CA ARG A 375 -10.73 14.38 6.78
C ARG A 375 -10.19 14.53 5.37
N SER A 376 -10.48 13.61 4.50
CA SER A 376 -10.05 13.68 3.10
C SER A 376 -11.08 13.08 2.16
N GLY A 377 -10.88 13.30 0.88
CA GLY A 377 -11.64 12.66 -0.18
C GLY A 377 -11.00 12.88 -1.54
N GLY A 378 -11.45 12.10 -2.52
CA GLY A 378 -10.92 12.16 -3.86
C GLY A 378 -9.51 11.59 -4.01
N ALA A 379 -9.04 10.75 -3.09
CA ALA A 379 -7.75 10.06 -3.26
C ALA A 379 -7.66 9.41 -4.64
N HIS A 380 -6.46 9.42 -5.24
CA HIS A 380 -6.19 8.96 -6.61
C HIS A 380 -6.85 9.80 -7.73
N THR A 381 -7.34 11.00 -7.40
CA THR A 381 -7.84 11.96 -8.40
C THR A 381 -7.16 13.32 -8.28
N ILE A 382 -7.22 14.13 -9.32
CA ILE A 382 -6.66 15.49 -9.30
C ILE A 382 -7.48 16.46 -8.42
N GLU A 383 -8.69 16.08 -8.01
CA GLU A 383 -9.57 16.80 -7.08
C GLU A 383 -9.37 16.36 -5.62
N GLU A 384 -8.30 15.65 -5.33
CA GLU A 384 -8.01 15.22 -3.97
C GLU A 384 -7.91 16.39 -3.00
N TRP A 385 -8.54 16.24 -1.84
CA TRP A 385 -8.60 17.28 -0.82
C TRP A 385 -8.35 16.74 0.59
N TYR A 386 -7.91 17.63 1.46
CA TYR A 386 -7.69 17.38 2.89
C TYR A 386 -8.26 18.54 3.73
N ASP A 387 -8.97 18.19 4.82
CA ASP A 387 -9.48 19.10 5.85
C ASP A 387 -8.79 18.77 7.19
N PRO A 388 -8.02 19.70 7.80
CA PRO A 388 -7.26 19.44 9.01
C PRO A 388 -8.10 19.37 10.30
N THR A 389 -9.42 19.46 10.22
CA THR A 389 -10.30 19.33 11.39
C THR A 389 -10.07 18.01 12.12
N ASN A 390 -9.80 18.05 13.43
CA ASN A 390 -9.46 16.89 14.26
C ASN A 390 -8.15 16.16 13.84
N ARG A 391 -7.22 16.86 13.19
CA ARG A 391 -5.90 16.29 12.89
C ARG A 391 -5.18 15.81 14.14
N ASP A 392 -5.24 16.58 15.21
CA ASP A 392 -4.61 16.25 16.49
C ASP A 392 -5.09 14.92 17.07
N LEU A 393 -6.35 14.54 16.87
CA LEU A 393 -6.87 13.24 17.26
C LEU A 393 -6.07 12.09 16.60
N GLY A 394 -5.84 12.17 15.30
CA GLY A 394 -5.05 11.14 14.59
C GLY A 394 -3.59 11.11 15.06
N LEU A 395 -2.95 12.28 15.21
CA LEU A 395 -1.58 12.37 15.71
C LEU A 395 -1.42 11.73 17.10
N GLN A 396 -2.34 12.02 18.00
CA GLN A 396 -2.36 11.46 19.36
C GLN A 396 -2.63 9.94 19.34
N ARG A 397 -3.55 9.48 18.48
CA ARG A 397 -3.85 8.06 18.29
C ARG A 397 -2.62 7.28 17.84
N VAL A 398 -1.90 7.79 16.84
CA VAL A 398 -0.65 7.20 16.34
C VAL A 398 0.41 7.15 17.45
N ALA A 399 0.64 8.25 18.15
CA ALA A 399 1.63 8.31 19.22
C ALA A 399 1.33 7.36 20.38
N LEU A 400 0.08 7.30 20.84
CA LEU A 400 -0.34 6.38 21.90
C LEU A 400 -0.17 4.92 21.49
N THR A 401 -0.59 4.56 20.27
CA THR A 401 -0.44 3.20 19.75
C THR A 401 1.04 2.81 19.66
N LEU A 402 1.87 3.71 19.10
CA LEU A 402 3.31 3.50 18.95
C LEU A 402 3.99 3.30 20.32
N LEU A 403 3.76 4.21 21.27
CA LEU A 403 4.36 4.16 22.61
C LEU A 403 3.94 2.92 23.39
N ALA A 404 2.69 2.46 23.23
CA ALA A 404 2.20 1.25 23.90
C ALA A 404 2.95 -0.02 23.45
N VAL A 405 3.36 -0.10 22.18
CA VAL A 405 4.10 -1.28 21.67
C VAL A 405 5.62 -1.08 21.70
N ALA A 406 6.11 0.18 21.68
CA ALA A 406 7.52 0.48 21.87
C ALA A 406 7.96 0.26 23.32
N GLY A 407 7.04 0.41 24.28
CA GLY A 407 7.33 0.37 25.71
C GLY A 407 8.05 1.63 26.17
N LEU A 408 7.80 2.05 27.40
CA LEU A 408 8.50 3.18 28.03
C LEU A 408 9.55 2.66 29.03
N GLU A 409 10.74 3.26 28.97
CA GLU A 409 11.74 3.09 30.01
C GLU A 409 11.44 4.05 31.19
N PRO A 410 11.80 3.68 32.40
CA PRO A 410 11.61 4.51 33.59
C PRO A 410 12.19 5.92 33.48
#